data_b529bc1c1ff766343cf66e0223c26e4d
#
_entry.id   b529bc1c1ff766343cf66e0223c26e4d
#
_cell.length_a   1.000
_cell.length_b   1.000
_cell.length_c   1.000
_cell.angle_alpha   90.00
_cell.angle_beta   90.00
_cell.angle_gamma   90.00
#
_symmetry.space_group_name_H-M   'P 1'
#
loop_
_entity.id
_entity.type
_entity.pdbx_description
1 polymer ?
#
loop_
_entity_poly.entity_id
_entity_poly.type
_entity_poly.pdbx_seq_one_letter_code
_entity_poly.pdbx_strand_id
1 'polypeptide(L)'
;MKVCGVIAEFNPFHQGHAYLLEQARKQTGADVIVVVMSGNWVQRGEPAIEQKWSCAKVALQNGADVVIEMPIAVSCQATDLFARGAVEILRKVGCDSLAFGCESGDVAFFEEAVSQRNAIEKEISRFVEENRSLTFASQLTQLAVKEFGEDSALVEALQSPNQQLGLAYAVENAKGEHPMQIVPITRVGSGHLDDALDKTAFASGTALRKALKENREEKVLREQLSYVQFDEEEYKNDWSYYWPLLKSIVLRSTDEELCAIYQMEEGIENRLKEAVRTSSTIEECLKHLKNKRWSWARLQRLLVYVLLGVTKAEMEDYWSSPIEQGTVLGFTVKGQEWMKNMREVESFHLITNYAAHKDERQESWDLLYDFWNPSKQISATVFKPVQVNKEEGF
;
A
#
# COMPACT_ATOMS: atom_id res chain seq x y z
N MET A 1 -12.41 -21.09 12.77
CA MET A 1 -12.34 -19.63 13.06
C MET A 1 -12.75 -18.90 11.80
N LYS A 2 -13.63 -17.91 11.91
CA LYS A 2 -13.98 -17.02 10.80
C LYS A 2 -12.94 -15.91 10.68
N VAL A 3 -12.38 -15.71 9.49
CA VAL A 3 -11.24 -14.82 9.27
C VAL A 3 -11.62 -13.70 8.30
N CYS A 4 -11.37 -12.45 8.69
CA CYS A 4 -11.55 -11.30 7.81
C CYS A 4 -10.19 -10.67 7.47
N GLY A 5 -9.94 -10.52 6.18
CA GLY A 5 -8.78 -9.82 5.64
C GLY A 5 -9.03 -8.32 5.48
N VAL A 6 -8.01 -7.53 5.76
CA VAL A 6 -7.98 -6.08 5.51
C VAL A 6 -6.67 -5.74 4.80
N ILE A 7 -6.74 -4.93 3.75
CA ILE A 7 -5.56 -4.41 3.05
C ILE A 7 -5.33 -2.97 3.47
N ALA A 8 -4.11 -2.63 3.90
CA ALA A 8 -3.81 -1.32 4.47
C ALA A 8 -2.39 -0.82 4.16
N GLU A 9 -2.19 0.49 4.29
CA GLU A 9 -0.88 1.13 4.28
C GLU A 9 -0.48 1.66 5.67
N PHE A 10 -1.45 2.19 6.44
CA PHE A 10 -1.24 2.81 7.77
C PHE A 10 -0.12 3.87 7.78
N ASN A 11 -0.21 4.82 6.91
CA ASN A 11 0.83 5.84 6.72
C ASN A 11 0.35 7.27 7.06
N PRO A 12 0.29 7.67 8.35
CA PRO A 12 0.38 6.86 9.57
C PRO A 12 -0.95 6.14 9.90
N PHE A 13 -0.94 5.30 10.95
CA PHE A 13 -2.18 4.76 11.52
C PHE A 13 -3.00 5.91 12.15
N HIS A 14 -4.32 5.94 11.95
CA HIS A 14 -5.20 6.98 12.47
C HIS A 14 -6.60 6.45 12.81
N GLN A 15 -7.45 7.30 13.41
CA GLN A 15 -8.80 6.92 13.84
C GLN A 15 -9.65 6.25 12.75
N GLY A 16 -9.53 6.69 11.49
CA GLY A 16 -10.23 6.06 10.36
C GLY A 16 -9.82 4.60 10.15
N HIS A 17 -8.57 4.25 10.43
CA HIS A 17 -8.10 2.86 10.36
C HIS A 17 -8.61 2.02 11.53
N ALA A 18 -8.63 2.58 12.75
CA ALA A 18 -9.22 1.90 13.90
C ALA A 18 -10.72 1.61 13.66
N TYR A 19 -11.45 2.60 13.14
CA TYR A 19 -12.84 2.43 12.73
C TYR A 19 -13.02 1.33 11.68
N LEU A 20 -12.16 1.27 10.66
CA LEU A 20 -12.18 0.22 9.65
C LEU A 20 -12.03 -1.17 10.27
N LEU A 21 -11.04 -1.37 11.17
CA LEU A 21 -10.80 -2.65 11.84
C LEU A 21 -11.97 -3.06 12.75
N GLU A 22 -12.54 -2.11 13.48
CA GLU A 22 -13.73 -2.34 14.32
C GLU A 22 -14.94 -2.76 13.47
N GLN A 23 -15.24 -2.02 12.41
CA GLN A 23 -16.36 -2.31 11.52
C GLN A 23 -16.16 -3.63 10.77
N ALA A 24 -14.94 -3.92 10.31
CA ALA A 24 -14.60 -5.20 9.68
C ALA A 24 -14.98 -6.37 10.62
N ARG A 25 -14.56 -6.32 11.88
CA ARG A 25 -14.91 -7.33 12.88
C ARG A 25 -16.42 -7.41 13.13
N LYS A 26 -17.06 -6.26 13.32
CA LYS A 26 -18.49 -6.17 13.66
C LYS A 26 -19.38 -6.69 12.53
N GLN A 27 -19.13 -6.27 11.29
CA GLN A 27 -19.98 -6.62 10.16
C GLN A 27 -19.76 -8.06 9.67
N THR A 28 -18.53 -8.57 9.77
CA THR A 28 -18.23 -9.95 9.40
C THR A 28 -18.48 -10.96 10.52
N GLY A 29 -18.47 -10.53 11.79
CA GLY A 29 -18.44 -11.43 12.93
C GLY A 29 -17.17 -12.27 12.98
N ALA A 30 -16.06 -11.78 12.41
CA ALA A 30 -14.80 -12.51 12.33
C ALA A 30 -14.18 -12.76 13.71
N ASP A 31 -13.70 -13.97 13.89
CA ASP A 31 -12.87 -14.34 15.05
C ASP A 31 -11.50 -13.68 14.97
N VAL A 32 -10.91 -13.63 13.77
CA VAL A 32 -9.57 -13.14 13.51
C VAL A 32 -9.60 -12.08 12.42
N ILE A 33 -8.92 -10.95 12.65
CA ILE A 33 -8.66 -9.92 11.63
C ILE A 33 -7.20 -10.05 11.20
N VAL A 34 -7.00 -10.40 9.93
CA VAL A 34 -5.68 -10.44 9.28
C VAL A 34 -5.50 -9.17 8.47
N VAL A 35 -4.48 -8.41 8.78
CA VAL A 35 -4.10 -7.22 8.00
C VAL A 35 -2.91 -7.56 7.11
N VAL A 36 -3.04 -7.32 5.82
CA VAL A 36 -1.92 -7.31 4.87
C VAL A 36 -1.54 -5.85 4.63
N MET A 37 -0.31 -5.48 5.02
CA MET A 37 0.10 -4.08 5.16
C MET A 37 1.35 -3.79 4.33
N SER A 38 1.40 -2.61 3.69
CA SER A 38 2.63 -2.09 3.11
C SER A 38 3.73 -2.01 4.17
N GLY A 39 4.94 -2.32 3.78
CA GLY A 39 6.12 -2.16 4.63
C GLY A 39 6.59 -0.71 4.69
N ASN A 40 7.90 -0.52 4.68
CA ASN A 40 8.55 0.79 4.78
C ASN A 40 8.41 1.66 3.51
N TRP A 41 7.94 1.09 2.39
CA TRP A 41 7.72 1.78 1.11
C TRP A 41 6.29 1.55 0.67
N VAL A 42 5.55 2.66 0.46
CA VAL A 42 4.11 2.61 0.23
C VAL A 42 3.73 2.68 -1.25
N GLN A 43 2.49 2.37 -1.56
CA GLN A 43 1.94 2.21 -2.91
C GLN A 43 2.19 3.43 -3.83
N ARG A 44 2.17 4.64 -3.27
CA ARG A 44 2.41 5.87 -4.03
C ARG A 44 3.87 6.12 -4.38
N GLY A 45 4.80 5.28 -3.93
CA GLY A 45 6.23 5.45 -4.13
C GLY A 45 6.84 6.49 -3.19
N GLU A 46 6.50 6.40 -1.92
CA GLU A 46 7.03 7.25 -0.84
C GLU A 46 7.58 6.37 0.27
N PRO A 47 8.59 6.84 1.03
CA PRO A 47 8.91 6.20 2.30
C PRO A 47 7.72 6.38 3.25
N ALA A 48 7.39 5.35 4.01
CA ALA A 48 6.40 5.46 5.07
C ALA A 48 6.89 6.47 6.13
N ILE A 49 5.97 7.23 6.72
CA ILE A 49 6.30 8.18 7.78
C ILE A 49 6.81 7.44 9.03
N GLU A 50 6.25 6.27 9.28
CA GLU A 50 6.54 5.46 10.46
C GLU A 50 7.00 4.07 10.04
N GLN A 51 7.91 3.49 10.83
CA GLN A 51 8.40 2.13 10.59
C GLN A 51 7.27 1.10 10.63
N LYS A 52 7.35 0.11 9.73
CA LYS A 52 6.38 -0.99 9.63
C LYS A 52 6.09 -1.71 10.95
N TRP A 53 7.08 -1.84 11.84
CA TRP A 53 6.93 -2.49 13.15
C TRP A 53 6.05 -1.69 14.11
N SER A 54 6.24 -0.37 14.15
CA SER A 54 5.42 0.55 14.93
C SER A 54 3.98 0.54 14.41
N CYS A 55 3.79 0.66 13.10
CA CYS A 55 2.47 0.57 12.47
C CYS A 55 1.76 -0.76 12.79
N ALA A 56 2.48 -1.88 12.71
CA ALA A 56 1.94 -3.20 13.05
C ALA A 56 1.51 -3.29 14.52
N LYS A 57 2.35 -2.76 15.46
CA LYS A 57 2.01 -2.71 16.88
C LYS A 57 0.72 -1.95 17.13
N VAL A 58 0.59 -0.75 16.55
CA VAL A 58 -0.62 0.08 16.70
C VAL A 58 -1.84 -0.61 16.11
N ALA A 59 -1.72 -1.24 14.94
CA ALA A 59 -2.82 -1.98 14.32
C ALA A 59 -3.30 -3.15 15.22
N LEU A 60 -2.36 -3.89 15.84
CA LEU A 60 -2.69 -4.97 16.77
C LEU A 60 -3.40 -4.47 18.03
N GLN A 61 -2.97 -3.34 18.58
CA GLN A 61 -3.62 -2.70 19.72
C GLN A 61 -5.04 -2.23 19.39
N ASN A 62 -5.31 -1.93 18.12
CA ASN A 62 -6.58 -1.37 17.64
C ASN A 62 -7.45 -2.34 16.84
N GLY A 63 -7.29 -3.64 17.00
CA GLY A 63 -8.25 -4.61 16.48
C GLY A 63 -7.73 -5.62 15.47
N ALA A 64 -6.57 -5.46 14.90
CA ALA A 64 -5.90 -6.52 14.14
C ALA A 64 -5.50 -7.68 15.06
N ASP A 65 -5.47 -8.90 14.54
CA ASP A 65 -4.98 -10.07 15.27
C ASP A 65 -3.66 -10.59 14.67
N VAL A 66 -3.46 -10.40 13.37
CA VAL A 66 -2.22 -10.71 12.68
C VAL A 66 -1.94 -9.61 11.66
N VAL A 67 -0.69 -9.17 11.57
CA VAL A 67 -0.23 -8.23 10.54
C VAL A 67 0.86 -8.90 9.71
N ILE A 68 0.62 -8.99 8.40
CA ILE A 68 1.52 -9.58 7.41
C ILE A 68 2.04 -8.46 6.51
N GLU A 69 3.35 -8.42 6.28
CA GLU A 69 3.98 -7.46 5.37
C GLU A 69 3.73 -7.82 3.91
N MET A 70 3.36 -6.84 3.10
CA MET A 70 3.41 -6.96 1.64
C MET A 70 4.86 -6.78 1.16
N PRO A 71 5.38 -7.70 0.36
CA PRO A 71 6.67 -7.49 -0.31
C PRO A 71 6.70 -6.21 -1.15
N ILE A 72 7.88 -5.62 -1.35
CA ILE A 72 8.04 -4.39 -2.15
C ILE A 72 7.47 -4.56 -3.57
N ALA A 73 7.56 -5.75 -4.14
CA ALA A 73 6.98 -6.10 -5.43
C ALA A 73 5.45 -5.95 -5.47
N VAL A 74 4.78 -5.97 -4.33
CA VAL A 74 3.35 -5.76 -4.17
C VAL A 74 3.05 -4.36 -3.64
N SER A 75 3.72 -3.94 -2.55
CA SER A 75 3.41 -2.70 -1.85
C SER A 75 3.68 -1.45 -2.69
N CYS A 76 4.79 -1.40 -3.41
CA CYS A 76 5.17 -0.25 -4.24
C CYS A 76 4.77 -0.45 -5.70
N GLN A 77 3.45 -0.54 -5.99
CA GLN A 77 2.95 -0.86 -7.32
C GLN A 77 1.77 0.02 -7.77
N ALA A 78 1.42 -0.11 -9.05
CA ALA A 78 0.15 0.40 -9.55
C ALA A 78 -1.02 -0.35 -8.88
N THR A 79 -2.19 0.28 -8.85
CA THR A 79 -3.36 -0.20 -8.11
C THR A 79 -3.74 -1.65 -8.43
N ASP A 80 -3.63 -2.05 -9.67
CA ASP A 80 -3.95 -3.41 -10.16
C ASP A 80 -3.00 -4.48 -9.58
N LEU A 81 -1.69 -4.27 -9.68
CA LEU A 81 -0.69 -5.20 -9.13
C LEU A 81 -0.68 -5.18 -7.60
N PHE A 82 -0.87 -4.01 -6.99
CA PHE A 82 -1.04 -3.89 -5.54
C PHE A 82 -2.24 -4.73 -5.06
N ALA A 83 -3.39 -4.56 -5.70
CA ALA A 83 -4.59 -5.34 -5.38
C ALA A 83 -4.39 -6.84 -5.62
N ARG A 84 -3.79 -7.21 -6.77
CA ARG A 84 -3.52 -8.61 -7.12
C ARG A 84 -2.73 -9.31 -6.03
N GLY A 85 -1.58 -8.77 -5.65
CA GLY A 85 -0.71 -9.42 -4.66
C GLY A 85 -1.32 -9.42 -3.25
N ALA A 86 -1.96 -8.31 -2.82
CA ALA A 86 -2.59 -8.23 -1.51
C ALA A 86 -3.77 -9.20 -1.36
N VAL A 87 -4.64 -9.29 -2.38
CA VAL A 87 -5.78 -10.22 -2.39
C VAL A 87 -5.29 -11.68 -2.48
N GLU A 88 -4.22 -11.95 -3.24
CA GLU A 88 -3.62 -13.28 -3.31
C GLU A 88 -3.11 -13.74 -1.94
N ILE A 89 -2.41 -12.87 -1.20
CA ILE A 89 -1.95 -13.18 0.17
C ILE A 89 -3.15 -13.50 1.07
N LEU A 90 -4.19 -12.66 1.09
CA LEU A 90 -5.37 -12.89 1.92
C LEU A 90 -6.10 -14.20 1.58
N ARG A 91 -6.17 -14.54 0.30
CA ARG A 91 -6.75 -15.81 -0.17
C ARG A 91 -5.92 -17.01 0.29
N LYS A 92 -4.59 -16.91 0.15
CA LYS A 92 -3.64 -17.98 0.55
C LYS A 92 -3.66 -18.25 2.05
N VAL A 93 -3.87 -17.23 2.87
CA VAL A 93 -4.03 -17.38 4.32
C VAL A 93 -5.46 -17.74 4.74
N GLY A 94 -6.36 -18.00 3.78
CA GLY A 94 -7.69 -18.54 4.06
C GLY A 94 -8.67 -17.55 4.69
N CYS A 95 -8.64 -16.27 4.29
CA CYS A 95 -9.64 -15.32 4.70
C CYS A 95 -11.01 -15.63 4.08
N ASP A 96 -12.08 -15.61 4.90
CA ASP A 96 -13.47 -15.82 4.45
C ASP A 96 -14.07 -14.53 3.86
N SER A 97 -13.61 -13.38 4.33
CA SER A 97 -14.10 -12.07 3.92
C SER A 97 -12.97 -11.07 3.72
N LEU A 98 -13.23 -10.08 2.86
CA LEU A 98 -12.32 -8.97 2.52
C LEU A 98 -13.03 -7.66 2.83
N ALA A 99 -12.57 -6.95 3.87
CA ALA A 99 -13.09 -5.64 4.24
C ALA A 99 -12.17 -4.52 3.77
N PHE A 100 -12.75 -3.43 3.25
CA PHE A 100 -12.02 -2.25 2.80
C PHE A 100 -12.87 -0.97 2.95
N GLY A 101 -12.20 0.16 3.17
CA GLY A 101 -12.85 1.46 3.26
C GLY A 101 -13.17 2.05 1.89
N CYS A 102 -14.37 2.60 1.73
CA CYS A 102 -14.84 3.20 0.49
C CYS A 102 -15.77 4.39 0.76
N GLU A 103 -16.08 5.18 -0.24
CA GLU A 103 -17.08 6.26 -0.16
C GLU A 103 -18.50 5.70 -0.26
N SER A 104 -18.71 4.64 -1.04
CA SER A 104 -19.97 3.88 -1.10
C SER A 104 -19.80 2.57 -0.31
N GLY A 105 -20.69 2.28 0.63
CA GLY A 105 -20.72 1.05 1.42
C GLY A 105 -21.61 -0.06 0.86
N ASP A 106 -22.01 0.02 -0.41
CA ASP A 106 -22.93 -0.93 -1.02
C ASP A 106 -22.18 -2.05 -1.76
N VAL A 107 -22.45 -3.31 -1.36
CA VAL A 107 -21.90 -4.50 -2.02
C VAL A 107 -22.39 -4.62 -3.46
N ALA A 108 -23.68 -4.33 -3.72
CA ALA A 108 -24.25 -4.42 -5.05
C ALA A 108 -23.61 -3.44 -6.03
N PHE A 109 -23.22 -2.26 -5.56
CA PHE A 109 -22.45 -1.28 -6.33
C PHE A 109 -21.11 -1.87 -6.82
N PHE A 110 -20.35 -2.51 -5.93
CA PHE A 110 -19.06 -3.12 -6.31
C PHE A 110 -19.26 -4.34 -7.23
N GLU A 111 -20.29 -5.15 -7.02
CA GLU A 111 -20.62 -6.28 -7.91
C GLU A 111 -20.95 -5.80 -9.32
N GLU A 112 -21.74 -4.73 -9.44
CA GLU A 112 -22.05 -4.12 -10.74
C GLU A 112 -20.79 -3.53 -11.39
N ALA A 113 -19.99 -2.76 -10.66
CA ALA A 113 -18.75 -2.18 -11.16
C ALA A 113 -17.75 -3.25 -11.63
N VAL A 114 -17.63 -4.36 -10.91
CA VAL A 114 -16.82 -5.53 -11.31
C VAL A 114 -17.37 -6.17 -12.60
N SER A 115 -18.67 -6.33 -12.71
CA SER A 115 -19.32 -6.86 -13.92
C SER A 115 -19.02 -5.99 -15.14
N GLN A 116 -19.19 -4.66 -15.00
CA GLN A 116 -18.90 -3.69 -16.06
C GLN A 116 -17.40 -3.68 -16.42
N ARG A 117 -16.51 -3.73 -15.40
CA ARG A 117 -15.06 -3.80 -15.62
C ARG A 117 -14.63 -5.05 -16.38
N ASN A 118 -15.23 -6.20 -16.06
CA ASN A 118 -14.95 -7.46 -16.75
C ASN A 118 -15.50 -7.46 -18.18
N ALA A 119 -16.63 -6.82 -18.42
CA ALA A 119 -17.23 -6.72 -19.75
C ALA A 119 -16.33 -6.00 -20.77
N ILE A 120 -15.53 -5.02 -20.32
CA ILE A 120 -14.61 -4.26 -21.18
C ILE A 120 -13.15 -4.75 -21.13
N GLU A 121 -12.86 -5.87 -20.48
CA GLU A 121 -11.49 -6.38 -20.30
C GLU A 121 -10.74 -6.58 -21.63
N LYS A 122 -11.42 -7.07 -22.65
CA LYS A 122 -10.83 -7.30 -23.99
C LYS A 122 -10.60 -6.00 -24.77
N GLU A 123 -11.49 -5.02 -24.57
CA GLU A 123 -11.43 -3.73 -25.24
C GLU A 123 -10.34 -2.83 -24.67
N ILE A 124 -10.01 -2.97 -23.39
CA ILE A 124 -9.02 -2.13 -22.71
C ILE A 124 -7.66 -2.19 -23.40
N SER A 125 -7.15 -3.37 -23.71
CA SER A 125 -5.83 -3.53 -24.33
C SER A 125 -5.76 -2.77 -25.66
N ARG A 126 -6.79 -2.91 -26.48
CA ARG A 126 -6.90 -2.21 -27.76
C ARG A 126 -7.03 -0.70 -27.57
N PHE A 127 -7.89 -0.26 -26.64
CA PHE A 127 -8.10 1.16 -26.37
C PHE A 127 -6.82 1.85 -25.85
N VAL A 128 -6.04 1.14 -25.02
CA VAL A 128 -4.74 1.60 -24.51
C VAL A 128 -3.73 1.79 -25.65
N GLU A 129 -3.66 0.86 -26.59
CA GLU A 129 -2.78 0.97 -27.76
C GLU A 129 -3.12 2.17 -28.65
N GLU A 130 -4.40 2.44 -28.83
CA GLU A 130 -4.90 3.56 -29.66
C GLU A 130 -4.72 4.93 -28.97
N ASN A 131 -4.69 4.98 -27.63
CA ASN A 131 -4.68 6.21 -26.83
C ASN A 131 -3.42 6.41 -25.99
N ARG A 132 -2.26 6.03 -26.50
CA ARG A 132 -0.95 6.04 -25.79
C ARG A 132 -0.53 7.38 -25.16
N SER A 133 -1.18 8.49 -25.50
CA SER A 133 -0.89 9.81 -24.95
C SER A 133 -1.49 10.06 -23.56
N LEU A 134 -2.41 9.20 -23.10
CA LEU A 134 -3.12 9.31 -21.83
C LEU A 134 -2.57 8.33 -20.78
N THR A 135 -2.85 8.60 -19.51
CA THR A 135 -2.59 7.64 -18.44
C THR A 135 -3.61 6.49 -18.52
N PHE A 136 -3.23 5.30 -18.03
CA PHE A 136 -4.13 4.14 -18.00
C PHE A 136 -5.46 4.45 -17.28
N ALA A 137 -5.43 5.15 -16.15
CA ALA A 137 -6.64 5.55 -15.42
C ALA A 137 -7.57 6.41 -16.30
N SER A 138 -7.01 7.40 -17.03
CA SER A 138 -7.82 8.23 -17.94
C SER A 138 -8.39 7.43 -19.11
N GLN A 139 -7.62 6.48 -19.64
CA GLN A 139 -8.08 5.61 -20.72
C GLN A 139 -9.22 4.71 -20.25
N LEU A 140 -9.09 4.10 -19.07
CA LEU A 140 -10.12 3.26 -18.48
C LEU A 140 -11.41 4.04 -18.22
N THR A 141 -11.31 5.25 -17.65
CA THR A 141 -12.48 6.11 -17.42
C THR A 141 -13.17 6.48 -18.73
N GLN A 142 -12.41 6.87 -19.77
CA GLN A 142 -13.00 7.22 -21.06
C GLN A 142 -13.70 6.03 -21.72
N LEU A 143 -13.11 4.83 -21.63
CA LEU A 143 -13.73 3.62 -22.15
C LEU A 143 -15.00 3.27 -21.35
N ALA A 144 -14.97 3.37 -20.03
CA ALA A 144 -16.13 3.12 -19.17
C ALA A 144 -17.28 4.07 -19.48
N VAL A 145 -17.01 5.37 -19.64
CA VAL A 145 -18.02 6.37 -20.03
C VAL A 145 -18.62 6.04 -21.40
N LYS A 146 -17.79 5.65 -22.36
CA LYS A 146 -18.24 5.31 -23.71
C LYS A 146 -19.18 4.11 -23.72
N GLU A 147 -18.86 3.06 -22.95
CA GLU A 147 -19.61 1.79 -22.98
C GLU A 147 -20.82 1.78 -22.04
N PHE A 148 -20.76 2.49 -20.91
CA PHE A 148 -21.80 2.41 -19.87
C PHE A 148 -22.44 3.77 -19.49
N GLY A 149 -21.92 4.89 -19.98
CA GLY A 149 -22.37 6.23 -19.61
C GLY A 149 -21.69 6.78 -18.34
N GLU A 150 -21.90 8.10 -18.11
CA GLU A 150 -21.23 8.84 -17.01
C GLU A 150 -21.71 8.40 -15.61
N ASP A 151 -22.95 7.97 -15.48
CA ASP A 151 -23.59 7.60 -14.21
C ASP A 151 -23.43 6.11 -13.87
N SER A 152 -22.56 5.38 -14.57
CA SER A 152 -22.36 3.94 -14.33
C SER A 152 -21.54 3.67 -13.05
N ALA A 153 -21.79 2.53 -12.42
CA ALA A 153 -21.07 2.10 -11.23
C ALA A 153 -19.55 2.06 -11.44
N LEU A 154 -19.10 1.62 -12.62
CA LEU A 154 -17.69 1.60 -12.97
C LEU A 154 -17.10 3.01 -13.02
N VAL A 155 -17.79 3.99 -13.65
CA VAL A 155 -17.30 5.37 -13.73
C VAL A 155 -17.25 5.99 -12.36
N GLU A 156 -18.28 5.82 -11.52
CA GLU A 156 -18.30 6.29 -10.14
C GLU A 156 -17.16 5.68 -9.32
N ALA A 157 -16.91 4.38 -9.45
CA ALA A 157 -15.80 3.70 -8.78
C ALA A 157 -14.41 4.21 -9.20
N LEU A 158 -14.29 4.84 -10.36
CA LEU A 158 -13.04 5.43 -10.86
C LEU A 158 -12.85 6.90 -10.44
N GLN A 159 -13.81 7.53 -9.77
CA GLN A 159 -13.73 8.97 -9.43
C GLN A 159 -12.85 9.27 -8.22
N SER A 160 -12.74 8.33 -7.26
CA SER A 160 -11.95 8.55 -6.05
C SER A 160 -10.90 7.46 -5.83
N PRO A 161 -9.76 7.76 -5.18
CA PRO A 161 -8.71 6.78 -4.95
C PRO A 161 -9.14 5.58 -4.09
N ASN A 162 -10.00 5.77 -3.07
CA ASN A 162 -10.44 4.62 -2.25
C ASN A 162 -11.44 3.75 -3.01
N GLN A 163 -12.33 4.34 -3.81
CA GLN A 163 -13.22 3.57 -4.69
C GLN A 163 -12.43 2.79 -5.73
N GLN A 164 -11.39 3.40 -6.34
CA GLN A 164 -10.50 2.70 -7.27
C GLN A 164 -9.79 1.51 -6.63
N LEU A 165 -9.31 1.66 -5.40
CA LEU A 165 -8.69 0.56 -4.65
C LEU A 165 -9.72 -0.52 -4.31
N GLY A 166 -10.89 -0.14 -3.79
CA GLY A 166 -11.99 -1.06 -3.50
C GLY A 166 -12.44 -1.86 -4.73
N LEU A 167 -12.58 -1.18 -5.88
CA LEU A 167 -12.88 -1.83 -7.16
C LEU A 167 -11.77 -2.82 -7.55
N ALA A 168 -10.51 -2.43 -7.45
CA ALA A 168 -9.39 -3.29 -7.80
C ALA A 168 -9.34 -4.55 -6.91
N TYR A 169 -9.59 -4.40 -5.61
CA TYR A 169 -9.71 -5.54 -4.69
C TYR A 169 -10.87 -6.46 -5.07
N ALA A 170 -12.04 -5.90 -5.38
CA ALA A 170 -13.20 -6.67 -5.76
C ALA A 170 -13.00 -7.41 -7.09
N VAL A 171 -12.35 -6.76 -8.08
CA VAL A 171 -11.99 -7.38 -9.37
C VAL A 171 -11.03 -8.55 -9.18
N GLU A 172 -9.95 -8.36 -8.40
CA GLU A 172 -8.98 -9.43 -8.16
C GLU A 172 -9.56 -10.56 -7.30
N ASN A 173 -10.44 -10.23 -6.36
CA ASN A 173 -11.15 -11.21 -5.57
C ASN A 173 -12.08 -12.09 -6.42
N ALA A 174 -12.80 -11.50 -7.35
CA ALA A 174 -13.73 -12.20 -8.24
C ALA A 174 -13.05 -13.21 -9.20
N LYS A 175 -11.73 -13.07 -9.44
CA LYS A 175 -10.94 -14.01 -10.25
C LYS A 175 -10.64 -15.34 -9.56
N GLY A 176 -10.81 -15.41 -8.24
CA GLY A 176 -10.53 -16.63 -7.45
C GLY A 176 -11.62 -17.70 -7.65
N GLU A 177 -11.25 -18.97 -7.53
CA GLU A 177 -12.23 -20.08 -7.55
C GLU A 177 -13.22 -19.99 -6.38
N HIS A 178 -12.75 -19.50 -5.23
CA HIS A 178 -13.54 -19.26 -4.04
C HIS A 178 -13.35 -17.80 -3.59
N PRO A 179 -14.12 -16.85 -4.16
CA PRO A 179 -14.00 -15.45 -3.78
C PRO A 179 -14.37 -15.23 -2.32
N MET A 180 -13.59 -14.41 -1.61
CA MET A 180 -13.94 -13.92 -0.29
C MET A 180 -15.22 -13.06 -0.35
N GLN A 181 -16.02 -13.06 0.71
CA GLN A 181 -17.15 -12.13 0.83
C GLN A 181 -16.60 -10.71 0.93
N ILE A 182 -16.90 -9.84 -0.01
CA ILE A 182 -16.51 -8.43 0.08
C ILE A 182 -17.37 -7.70 1.11
N VAL A 183 -16.75 -6.82 1.89
CA VAL A 183 -17.40 -6.02 2.94
C VAL A 183 -16.91 -4.58 2.81
N PRO A 184 -17.53 -3.79 1.90
CA PRO A 184 -17.23 -2.38 1.78
C PRO A 184 -17.69 -1.65 3.05
N ILE A 185 -16.81 -0.85 3.64
CA ILE A 185 -17.07 -0.08 4.85
C ILE A 185 -17.06 1.40 4.50
N THR A 186 -18.22 2.05 4.63
CA THR A 186 -18.35 3.47 4.36
C THR A 186 -17.48 4.27 5.31
N ARG A 187 -16.66 5.15 4.75
CA ARG A 187 -15.79 6.05 5.51
C ARG A 187 -16.63 7.11 6.22
N VAL A 188 -16.27 7.38 7.46
CA VAL A 188 -16.86 8.46 8.24
C VAL A 188 -15.87 9.61 8.25
N GLY A 189 -16.28 10.79 7.76
CA GLY A 189 -15.44 11.98 7.82
C GLY A 189 -15.29 12.72 6.48
N SER A 190 -14.31 13.60 6.41
CA SER A 190 -14.04 14.46 5.26
C SER A 190 -13.78 13.69 3.99
N GLY A 191 -14.28 14.21 2.87
CA GLY A 191 -13.98 13.72 1.53
C GLY A 191 -12.47 13.74 1.24
N HIS A 192 -12.05 12.96 0.27
CA HIS A 192 -10.63 12.72 -0.06
C HIS A 192 -9.85 13.99 -0.48
N LEU A 193 -10.55 15.08 -0.78
CA LEU A 193 -9.99 16.36 -1.25
C LEU A 193 -9.88 17.42 -0.17
N ASP A 194 -10.36 17.16 1.05
CA ASP A 194 -10.26 18.14 2.13
C ASP A 194 -8.85 18.15 2.71
N ASP A 195 -8.10 19.19 2.33
CA ASP A 195 -6.78 19.55 2.88
C ASP A 195 -6.87 20.09 4.31
N ALA A 196 -8.08 20.28 4.84
CA ALA A 196 -8.34 20.83 6.16
C ALA A 196 -8.60 19.73 7.20
N LEU A 197 -8.02 19.90 8.38
CA LEU A 197 -8.32 19.06 9.55
C LEU A 197 -9.67 19.54 10.12
N ASP A 198 -10.75 18.79 9.86
CA ASP A 198 -12.04 19.02 10.50
C ASP A 198 -12.06 18.34 11.87
N LYS A 199 -12.53 19.08 12.89
CA LYS A 199 -12.62 18.58 14.27
C LYS A 199 -13.73 17.53 14.46
N THR A 200 -14.65 17.43 13.52
CA THR A 200 -15.84 16.57 13.63
C THR A 200 -15.76 15.32 12.75
N ALA A 201 -14.72 15.20 11.91
CA ALA A 201 -14.55 14.14 10.94
C ALA A 201 -13.19 13.47 11.08
N PHE A 202 -13.06 12.19 10.66
CA PHE A 202 -11.75 11.55 10.59
C PHE A 202 -10.91 12.20 9.47
N ALA A 203 -9.74 12.71 9.85
CA ALA A 203 -8.82 13.31 8.89
C ALA A 203 -8.29 12.26 7.89
N SER A 204 -8.08 12.69 6.64
CA SER A 204 -7.43 11.83 5.65
C SER A 204 -5.94 11.64 5.97
N GLY A 205 -5.36 10.49 5.63
CA GLY A 205 -3.91 10.27 5.78
C GLY A 205 -3.07 11.34 5.07
N THR A 206 -3.55 11.89 3.95
CA THR A 206 -2.89 13.00 3.24
C THR A 206 -2.90 14.30 4.06
N ALA A 207 -4.05 14.66 4.65
CA ALA A 207 -4.14 15.83 5.51
C ALA A 207 -3.24 15.70 6.75
N LEU A 208 -3.21 14.51 7.35
CA LEU A 208 -2.35 14.21 8.51
C LEU A 208 -0.86 14.32 8.15
N ARG A 209 -0.41 13.72 7.04
CA ARG A 209 0.99 13.84 6.59
C ARG A 209 1.39 15.28 6.32
N LYS A 210 0.51 16.06 5.69
CA LYS A 210 0.74 17.49 5.44
C LYS A 210 0.87 18.28 6.74
N ALA A 211 -0.04 18.05 7.69
CA ALA A 211 -0.01 18.73 8.99
C ALA A 211 1.22 18.35 9.82
N LEU A 212 1.64 17.08 9.81
CA LEU A 212 2.88 16.62 10.44
C LEU A 212 4.11 17.29 9.83
N LYS A 213 4.19 17.37 8.50
CA LYS A 213 5.31 18.01 7.78
C LYS A 213 5.40 19.52 8.04
N GLU A 214 4.25 20.19 8.20
CA GLU A 214 4.14 21.63 8.41
C GLU A 214 4.14 22.03 9.90
N ASN A 215 4.26 21.07 10.82
CA ASN A 215 4.15 21.27 12.29
C ASN A 215 2.90 22.05 12.68
N ARG A 216 1.77 21.77 12.02
CA ARG A 216 0.49 22.49 12.24
C ARG A 216 -0.44 21.71 13.17
N GLU A 217 -1.21 22.47 13.98
CA GLU A 217 -2.37 21.98 14.73
C GLU A 217 -2.09 20.73 15.61
N GLU A 218 -1.02 20.78 16.39
CA GLU A 218 -0.57 19.69 17.28
C GLU A 218 -1.71 19.02 18.06
N LYS A 219 -2.70 19.79 18.54
CA LYS A 219 -3.83 19.26 19.29
C LYS A 219 -4.71 18.34 18.44
N VAL A 220 -5.03 18.75 17.19
CA VAL A 220 -5.87 17.94 16.29
C VAL A 220 -5.10 16.69 15.83
N LEU A 221 -3.79 16.84 15.58
CA LEU A 221 -2.93 15.70 15.28
C LEU A 221 -2.91 14.69 16.41
N ARG A 222 -2.73 15.12 17.67
CA ARG A 222 -2.78 14.24 18.85
C ARG A 222 -4.12 13.54 19.01
N GLU A 223 -5.23 14.22 18.73
CA GLU A 223 -6.57 13.62 18.77
C GLU A 223 -6.75 12.56 17.66
N GLN A 224 -6.34 12.87 16.43
CA GLN A 224 -6.46 11.95 15.28
C GLN A 224 -5.48 10.77 15.32
N LEU A 225 -4.33 10.97 15.95
CA LEU A 225 -3.28 9.97 16.15
C LEU A 225 -3.26 9.44 17.59
N SER A 226 -4.38 9.54 18.32
CA SER A 226 -4.45 9.19 19.75
C SER A 226 -4.03 7.77 20.10
N TYR A 227 -4.06 6.87 19.10
CA TYR A 227 -3.62 5.47 19.24
C TYR A 227 -2.11 5.27 19.11
N VAL A 228 -1.38 6.31 18.71
CA VAL A 228 0.05 6.27 18.49
C VAL A 228 0.74 7.00 19.63
N GLN A 229 1.82 6.44 20.15
CA GLN A 229 2.73 7.21 21.02
C GLN A 229 3.38 8.26 20.12
N PHE A 230 2.87 9.49 20.16
CA PHE A 230 3.30 10.58 19.31
C PHE A 230 4.71 11.03 19.75
N ASP A 231 5.71 10.54 19.04
CA ASP A 231 7.05 11.09 19.09
C ASP A 231 7.27 11.91 17.80
N GLU A 232 7.35 13.22 17.93
CA GLU A 232 7.51 14.14 16.79
C GLU A 232 8.71 13.80 15.91
N GLU A 233 9.73 13.19 16.47
CA GLU A 233 10.92 12.75 15.72
C GLU A 233 10.63 11.51 14.87
N GLU A 234 9.67 10.68 15.22
CA GLU A 234 9.30 9.48 14.45
C GLU A 234 8.60 9.79 13.13
N TYR A 235 7.96 10.96 13.02
CA TYR A 235 7.13 11.33 11.86
C TYR A 235 7.82 12.28 10.87
N LYS A 236 9.14 12.41 10.94
CA LYS A 236 9.92 13.30 10.06
C LYS A 236 10.41 12.62 8.78
N ASN A 237 10.16 11.31 8.63
CA ASN A 237 10.68 10.60 7.47
C ASN A 237 10.00 11.06 6.18
N ASP A 238 10.79 11.55 5.26
CA ASP A 238 10.36 11.92 3.91
C ASP A 238 11.50 11.79 2.89
N TRP A 239 11.19 12.05 1.64
CA TRP A 239 12.14 11.98 0.55
C TRP A 239 13.40 12.87 0.70
N SER A 240 13.38 13.91 1.52
CA SER A 240 14.54 14.81 1.69
C SER A 240 15.75 14.08 2.24
N TYR A 241 15.55 13.05 3.07
CA TYR A 241 16.62 12.22 3.60
C TYR A 241 17.26 11.32 2.55
N TYR A 242 16.49 10.86 1.57
CA TYR A 242 16.96 9.93 0.54
C TYR A 242 17.40 10.63 -0.75
N TRP A 243 17.06 11.91 -0.92
CA TRP A 243 17.39 12.65 -2.12
C TRP A 243 18.91 12.69 -2.44
N PRO A 244 19.83 12.95 -1.48
CA PRO A 244 21.27 12.92 -1.74
C PRO A 244 21.75 11.54 -2.19
N LEU A 245 21.21 10.46 -1.62
CA LEU A 245 21.53 9.08 -2.01
C LEU A 245 21.05 8.78 -3.42
N LEU A 246 19.79 9.06 -3.70
CA LEU A 246 19.19 8.87 -5.03
C LEU A 246 19.99 9.66 -6.09
N LYS A 247 20.31 10.91 -5.81
CA LYS A 247 21.13 11.77 -6.68
C LYS A 247 22.48 11.14 -6.96
N SER A 248 23.16 10.64 -5.96
CA SER A 248 24.45 9.96 -6.09
C SER A 248 24.33 8.69 -6.96
N ILE A 249 23.30 7.86 -6.72
CA ILE A 249 23.05 6.65 -7.50
C ILE A 249 22.87 7.01 -8.98
N VAL A 250 21.94 7.90 -9.31
CA VAL A 250 21.63 8.27 -10.70
C VAL A 250 22.84 8.87 -11.42
N LEU A 251 23.63 9.73 -10.75
CA LEU A 251 24.78 10.40 -11.38
C LEU A 251 25.95 9.46 -11.69
N ARG A 252 26.12 8.39 -10.92
CA ARG A 252 27.21 7.42 -11.11
C ARG A 252 26.82 6.22 -11.98
N SER A 253 25.50 5.95 -12.13
CA SER A 253 25.02 4.81 -12.92
C SER A 253 25.20 5.03 -14.40
N THR A 254 25.53 3.96 -15.13
CA THR A 254 25.48 3.93 -16.59
C THR A 254 24.04 3.96 -17.09
N ASP A 255 23.84 4.14 -18.39
CA ASP A 255 22.49 4.09 -18.98
C ASP A 255 21.94 2.65 -18.93
N GLU A 256 22.81 1.65 -19.13
CA GLU A 256 22.45 0.23 -19.06
C GLU A 256 21.99 -0.16 -17.65
N GLU A 257 22.69 0.29 -16.60
CA GLU A 257 22.29 0.04 -15.21
C GLU A 257 20.94 0.67 -14.90
N LEU A 258 20.70 1.91 -15.34
CA LEU A 258 19.38 2.55 -15.16
C LEU A 258 18.28 1.85 -15.97
N CYS A 259 18.57 1.46 -17.23
CA CYS A 259 17.62 0.74 -18.08
C CYS A 259 17.22 -0.63 -17.51
N ALA A 260 18.07 -1.26 -16.66
CA ALA A 260 17.74 -2.50 -15.98
C ALA A 260 16.74 -2.33 -14.84
N ILE A 261 16.58 -1.08 -14.32
CA ILE A 261 15.63 -0.79 -13.23
C ILE A 261 14.18 -0.99 -13.69
N TYR A 262 13.36 -1.54 -12.81
CA TYR A 262 11.95 -1.76 -13.07
C TYR A 262 11.21 -0.46 -13.40
N GLN A 263 10.33 -0.50 -14.39
CA GLN A 263 9.61 0.64 -14.97
C GLN A 263 10.50 1.74 -15.62
N MET A 264 11.80 1.53 -15.77
CA MET A 264 12.65 2.43 -16.55
C MET A 264 12.43 2.16 -18.05
N GLU A 265 11.61 2.97 -18.69
CA GLU A 265 11.12 2.77 -20.06
C GLU A 265 11.11 4.08 -20.84
N GLU A 266 11.03 3.99 -22.17
CA GLU A 266 10.76 5.11 -23.06
C GLU A 266 11.80 6.25 -23.02
N GLY A 267 13.05 5.94 -22.69
CA GLY A 267 14.12 6.95 -22.61
C GLY A 267 14.03 7.87 -21.38
N ILE A 268 13.26 7.46 -20.34
CA ILE A 268 13.13 8.24 -19.10
C ILE A 268 14.45 8.34 -18.34
N GLU A 269 15.39 7.39 -18.51
CA GLU A 269 16.72 7.37 -17.90
C GLU A 269 17.52 8.64 -18.25
N ASN A 270 17.48 9.08 -19.51
CA ASN A 270 18.18 10.29 -19.96
C ASN A 270 17.55 11.54 -19.32
N ARG A 271 16.22 11.60 -19.26
CA ARG A 271 15.51 12.71 -18.60
C ARG A 271 15.76 12.71 -17.11
N LEU A 272 15.84 11.52 -16.47
CA LEU A 272 16.16 11.39 -15.05
C LEU A 272 17.54 11.94 -14.73
N LYS A 273 18.57 11.58 -15.52
CA LYS A 273 19.93 12.12 -15.37
C LYS A 273 19.97 13.64 -15.49
N GLU A 274 19.24 14.20 -16.46
CA GLU A 274 19.17 15.66 -16.62
C GLU A 274 18.41 16.33 -15.48
N ALA A 275 17.26 15.78 -15.10
CA ALA A 275 16.47 16.30 -14.00
C ALA A 275 17.27 16.30 -12.68
N VAL A 276 17.98 15.21 -12.40
CA VAL A 276 18.80 15.08 -11.18
C VAL A 276 19.98 16.06 -11.16
N ARG A 277 20.59 16.37 -12.30
CA ARG A 277 21.68 17.37 -12.39
C ARG A 277 21.21 18.77 -12.04
N THR A 278 20.02 19.14 -12.45
CA THR A 278 19.46 20.50 -12.36
C THR A 278 18.58 20.74 -11.15
N SER A 279 18.17 19.69 -10.42
CA SER A 279 17.28 19.80 -9.27
C SER A 279 18.04 19.82 -7.94
N SER A 280 17.53 20.63 -7.01
CA SER A 280 18.00 20.70 -5.63
C SER A 280 17.17 19.81 -4.70
N THR A 281 15.91 19.55 -5.06
CA THR A 281 14.96 18.71 -4.30
C THR A 281 14.33 17.65 -5.18
N ILE A 282 13.73 16.65 -4.54
CA ILE A 282 12.98 15.61 -5.24
C ILE A 282 11.76 16.16 -5.96
N GLU A 283 11.07 17.13 -5.36
CA GLU A 283 9.91 17.78 -5.94
C GLU A 283 10.25 18.52 -7.25
N GLU A 284 11.40 19.18 -7.30
CA GLU A 284 11.90 19.79 -8.53
C GLU A 284 12.21 18.73 -9.59
N CYS A 285 12.87 17.65 -9.20
CA CYS A 285 13.17 16.54 -10.09
C CYS A 285 11.89 15.93 -10.67
N LEU A 286 10.89 15.65 -9.84
CA LEU A 286 9.59 15.11 -10.26
C LEU A 286 8.86 16.08 -11.22
N LYS A 287 8.92 17.40 -10.98
CA LYS A 287 8.35 18.41 -11.89
C LYS A 287 9.01 18.39 -13.26
N HIS A 288 10.33 18.23 -13.34
CA HIS A 288 11.06 18.13 -14.61
C HIS A 288 10.75 16.82 -15.37
N LEU A 289 10.49 15.72 -14.63
CA LEU A 289 10.15 14.41 -15.20
C LEU A 289 8.70 14.32 -15.69
N LYS A 290 7.77 15.01 -14.99
CA LYS A 290 6.33 14.87 -15.22
C LYS A 290 5.90 15.25 -16.63
N ASN A 291 5.06 14.42 -17.23
CA ASN A 291 4.39 14.68 -18.49
C ASN A 291 2.99 14.04 -18.51
N LYS A 292 2.31 14.06 -19.66
CA LYS A 292 0.95 13.49 -19.80
C LYS A 292 0.89 11.97 -19.61
N ARG A 293 1.99 11.25 -19.90
CA ARG A 293 2.07 9.77 -19.82
C ARG A 293 2.54 9.27 -18.45
N TRP A 294 3.37 10.07 -17.77
CA TRP A 294 3.96 9.74 -16.47
C TRP A 294 3.25 10.49 -15.36
N SER A 295 2.40 9.78 -14.60
CA SER A 295 1.76 10.34 -13.43
C SER A 295 2.78 10.59 -12.30
N TRP A 296 2.43 11.45 -11.36
CA TRP A 296 3.28 11.72 -10.19
C TRP A 296 3.63 10.45 -9.43
N ALA A 297 2.62 9.65 -9.07
CA ALA A 297 2.84 8.40 -8.35
C ALA A 297 3.68 7.37 -9.13
N ARG A 298 3.53 7.29 -10.48
CA ARG A 298 4.40 6.42 -11.29
C ARG A 298 5.86 6.85 -11.21
N LEU A 299 6.12 8.16 -11.28
CA LEU A 299 7.48 8.69 -11.15
C LEU A 299 8.05 8.47 -9.75
N GLN A 300 7.27 8.67 -8.71
CA GLN A 300 7.72 8.40 -7.34
C GLN A 300 8.10 6.92 -7.16
N ARG A 301 7.28 5.99 -7.64
CA ARG A 301 7.63 4.55 -7.63
C ARG A 301 8.91 4.25 -8.40
N LEU A 302 9.08 4.85 -9.58
CA LEU A 302 10.32 4.71 -10.33
C LEU A 302 11.54 5.16 -9.51
N LEU A 303 11.43 6.28 -8.79
CA LEU A 303 12.51 6.76 -7.93
C LEU A 303 12.78 5.83 -6.73
N VAL A 304 11.74 5.20 -6.17
CA VAL A 304 11.92 4.13 -5.17
C VAL A 304 12.67 2.96 -5.77
N TYR A 305 12.31 2.50 -6.98
CA TYR A 305 13.01 1.37 -7.61
C TYR A 305 14.48 1.69 -7.92
N VAL A 306 14.77 2.92 -8.35
CA VAL A 306 16.17 3.36 -8.52
C VAL A 306 16.92 3.38 -7.19
N LEU A 307 16.31 3.92 -6.15
CA LEU A 307 16.91 4.00 -4.81
C LEU A 307 17.20 2.61 -4.22
N LEU A 308 16.27 1.68 -4.37
CA LEU A 308 16.36 0.31 -3.85
C LEU A 308 17.10 -0.65 -4.80
N GLY A 309 17.40 -0.23 -6.01
CA GLY A 309 18.02 -1.06 -7.04
C GLY A 309 17.14 -2.22 -7.51
N VAL A 310 15.81 -2.03 -7.55
CA VAL A 310 14.85 -3.07 -7.99
C VAL A 310 14.88 -3.19 -9.50
N THR A 311 15.23 -4.36 -10.01
CA THR A 311 15.40 -4.62 -11.44
C THR A 311 14.15 -5.19 -12.12
N LYS A 312 14.09 -5.09 -13.45
CA LYS A 312 13.06 -5.74 -14.27
C LYS A 312 13.07 -7.25 -14.08
N ALA A 313 14.27 -7.85 -14.08
CA ALA A 313 14.42 -9.29 -13.93
C ALA A 313 13.90 -9.80 -12.58
N GLU A 314 14.19 -9.09 -11.47
CA GLU A 314 13.66 -9.43 -10.15
C GLU A 314 12.12 -9.37 -10.12
N MET A 315 11.53 -8.36 -10.76
CA MET A 315 10.08 -8.22 -10.81
C MET A 315 9.41 -9.25 -11.72
N GLU A 316 10.00 -9.57 -12.86
CA GLU A 316 9.53 -10.64 -13.75
C GLU A 316 9.57 -11.98 -13.05
N ASP A 317 10.67 -12.31 -12.36
CA ASP A 317 10.80 -13.53 -11.56
C ASP A 317 9.73 -13.59 -10.46
N TYR A 318 9.58 -12.52 -9.69
CA TYR A 318 8.57 -12.46 -8.63
C TYR A 318 7.15 -12.72 -9.16
N TRP A 319 6.75 -12.05 -10.24
CA TRP A 319 5.38 -12.16 -10.79
C TRP A 319 5.15 -13.40 -11.65
N SER A 320 6.20 -14.16 -11.98
CA SER A 320 6.11 -15.44 -12.71
C SER A 320 5.70 -16.61 -11.82
N SER A 321 5.81 -16.44 -10.50
CA SER A 321 5.53 -17.47 -9.50
C SER A 321 4.39 -17.02 -8.56
N PRO A 322 3.62 -17.96 -7.98
CA PRO A 322 2.64 -17.60 -6.95
C PRO A 322 3.34 -17.09 -5.68
N ILE A 323 2.68 -16.25 -4.92
CA ILE A 323 3.17 -15.79 -3.62
C ILE A 323 3.00 -16.94 -2.62
N GLU A 324 4.09 -17.49 -2.11
CA GLU A 324 4.09 -18.69 -1.25
C GLU A 324 4.43 -18.39 0.21
N GLN A 325 4.79 -17.15 0.53
CA GLN A 325 5.18 -16.79 1.88
C GLN A 325 4.84 -15.33 2.22
N GLY A 326 4.67 -15.06 3.51
CA GLY A 326 4.44 -13.72 4.04
C GLY A 326 5.12 -13.51 5.39
N THR A 327 5.78 -12.37 5.54
CA THR A 327 6.48 -11.99 6.76
C THR A 327 5.47 -11.46 7.78
N VAL A 328 5.38 -12.08 8.94
CA VAL A 328 4.48 -11.67 10.03
C VAL A 328 5.14 -10.56 10.84
N LEU A 329 4.64 -9.33 10.74
CA LEU A 329 5.14 -8.19 11.52
C LEU A 329 4.71 -8.25 12.99
N GLY A 330 3.56 -8.84 13.26
CA GLY A 330 3.11 -9.00 14.63
C GLY A 330 1.79 -9.75 14.75
N PHE A 331 1.45 -10.15 15.99
CA PHE A 331 0.25 -10.92 16.27
C PHE A 331 -0.21 -10.78 17.75
N THR A 332 -1.52 -11.02 17.98
CA THR A 332 -2.10 -11.20 19.30
C THR A 332 -2.10 -12.68 19.71
N VAL A 333 -2.47 -12.97 20.95
CA VAL A 333 -2.66 -14.37 21.42
C VAL A 333 -3.63 -15.12 20.49
N LYS A 334 -4.72 -14.47 20.09
CA LYS A 334 -5.72 -15.04 19.18
C LYS A 334 -5.15 -15.27 17.78
N GLY A 335 -4.36 -14.31 17.28
CA GLY A 335 -3.62 -14.46 16.03
C GLY A 335 -2.61 -15.62 16.07
N GLN A 336 -1.94 -15.80 17.21
CA GLN A 336 -1.03 -16.94 17.40
C GLN A 336 -1.74 -18.30 17.33
N GLU A 337 -2.93 -18.39 17.94
CA GLU A 337 -3.75 -19.59 17.88
C GLU A 337 -4.17 -19.92 16.45
N TRP A 338 -4.63 -18.91 15.71
CA TRP A 338 -4.97 -19.06 14.29
C TRP A 338 -3.76 -19.48 13.43
N MET A 339 -2.61 -18.85 13.62
CA MET A 339 -1.38 -19.20 12.88
C MET A 339 -0.91 -20.64 13.13
N LYS A 340 -1.20 -21.24 14.29
CA LYS A 340 -0.90 -22.67 14.55
C LYS A 340 -1.67 -23.56 13.58
N ASN A 341 -2.94 -23.23 13.32
CA ASN A 341 -3.76 -23.99 12.37
C ASN A 341 -3.29 -23.79 10.92
N MET A 342 -2.76 -22.60 10.60
CA MET A 342 -2.20 -22.29 9.28
C MET A 342 -0.92 -23.09 8.93
N ARG A 343 -0.19 -23.62 9.92
CA ARG A 343 1.00 -24.45 9.68
C ARG A 343 0.71 -25.76 8.93
N GLU A 344 -0.53 -26.20 8.91
CA GLU A 344 -0.99 -27.36 8.18
C GLU A 344 -1.32 -27.05 6.71
N VAL A 345 -1.32 -25.76 6.31
CA VAL A 345 -1.57 -25.32 4.95
C VAL A 345 -0.24 -25.30 4.18
N GLU A 346 -0.02 -26.29 3.33
CA GLU A 346 1.23 -26.43 2.57
C GLU A 346 1.49 -25.30 1.55
N SER A 347 0.45 -24.56 1.16
CA SER A 347 0.51 -23.60 0.04
C SER A 347 0.98 -22.21 0.41
N PHE A 348 1.15 -21.89 1.72
CA PHE A 348 1.60 -20.57 2.17
C PHE A 348 2.32 -20.60 3.53
N HIS A 349 3.51 -20.03 3.59
CA HIS A 349 4.34 -20.01 4.79
C HIS A 349 4.33 -18.65 5.49
N LEU A 350 3.88 -18.63 6.75
CA LEU A 350 3.97 -17.46 7.62
C LEU A 350 5.34 -17.39 8.29
N ILE A 351 6.18 -16.47 7.86
CA ILE A 351 7.53 -16.27 8.41
C ILE A 351 7.45 -15.50 9.70
N THR A 352 7.73 -16.14 10.83
CA THR A 352 7.84 -15.55 12.17
C THR A 352 9.26 -15.59 12.74
N ASN A 353 10.17 -16.34 12.11
CA ASN A 353 11.58 -16.46 12.48
C ASN A 353 12.45 -15.89 11.35
N TYR A 354 12.72 -14.61 11.40
CA TYR A 354 13.50 -13.91 10.37
C TYR A 354 14.95 -14.40 10.28
N ALA A 355 15.55 -14.81 11.40
CA ALA A 355 16.91 -15.31 11.41
C ALA A 355 17.07 -16.63 10.62
N ALA A 356 16.01 -17.45 10.57
CA ALA A 356 16.01 -18.70 9.80
C ALA A 356 15.62 -18.49 8.32
N HIS A 357 14.95 -17.39 8.01
CA HIS A 357 14.46 -17.06 6.66
C HIS A 357 15.01 -15.71 6.22
N LYS A 358 16.34 -15.58 6.23
CA LYS A 358 17.02 -14.34 5.92
C LYS A 358 16.82 -13.99 4.44
N ASP A 359 16.12 -12.86 4.19
CA ASP A 359 16.04 -12.21 2.89
C ASP A 359 17.00 -11.02 2.87
N GLU A 360 18.18 -11.20 2.26
CA GLU A 360 19.22 -10.18 2.20
C GLU A 360 18.78 -8.93 1.43
N ARG A 361 17.89 -9.07 0.45
CA ARG A 361 17.33 -7.92 -0.29
C ARG A 361 16.39 -7.13 0.59
N GLN A 362 15.44 -7.76 1.26
CA GLN A 362 14.53 -7.09 2.17
C GLN A 362 15.28 -6.42 3.33
N GLU A 363 16.29 -7.11 3.91
CA GLU A 363 17.14 -6.53 4.94
C GLU A 363 17.86 -5.26 4.46
N SER A 364 18.42 -5.30 3.25
CA SER A 364 19.07 -4.14 2.64
C SER A 364 18.11 -2.96 2.44
N TRP A 365 16.88 -3.22 2.02
CA TRP A 365 15.86 -2.18 1.84
C TRP A 365 15.38 -1.58 3.17
N ASP A 366 15.26 -2.41 4.22
CA ASP A 366 14.92 -1.96 5.57
C ASP A 366 16.04 -1.12 6.18
N LEU A 367 17.31 -1.53 6.01
CA LEU A 367 18.46 -0.74 6.45
C LEU A 367 18.55 0.60 5.72
N LEU A 368 18.22 0.63 4.42
CA LEU A 368 18.18 1.86 3.65
C LEU A 368 17.05 2.78 4.12
N TYR A 369 15.89 2.22 4.47
CA TYR A 369 14.80 3.00 5.05
C TYR A 369 15.23 3.63 6.39
N ASP A 370 15.92 2.91 7.25
CA ASP A 370 16.39 3.40 8.56
C ASP A 370 17.56 4.38 8.46
N PHE A 371 18.11 4.62 7.26
CA PHE A 371 19.25 5.52 7.04
C PHE A 371 18.99 6.96 7.54
N TRP A 372 17.76 7.44 7.50
CA TRP A 372 17.38 8.76 7.98
C TRP A 372 17.51 8.91 9.51
N ASN A 373 17.41 7.81 10.25
CA ASN A 373 17.54 7.81 11.72
C ASN A 373 18.44 6.66 12.17
N PRO A 374 19.79 6.86 12.13
CA PRO A 374 20.74 5.81 12.49
C PRO A 374 20.61 5.31 13.93
N SER A 375 20.03 6.08 14.85
CA SER A 375 19.80 5.66 16.24
C SER A 375 18.71 4.59 16.35
N LYS A 376 17.85 4.46 15.33
CA LYS A 376 16.79 3.45 15.21
C LYS A 376 17.17 2.30 14.29
N GLN A 377 18.38 2.30 13.71
CA GLN A 377 18.86 1.15 12.95
C GLN A 377 18.89 -0.07 13.85
N ILE A 378 17.91 -0.92 13.67
CA ILE A 378 17.82 -2.19 14.35
C ILE A 378 18.15 -3.24 13.30
N SER A 379 19.21 -4.00 13.53
CA SER A 379 19.55 -5.13 12.66
C SER A 379 18.33 -6.04 12.49
N ALA A 380 17.94 -6.36 11.26
CA ALA A 380 16.83 -7.26 10.96
C ALA A 380 16.94 -8.61 11.69
N THR A 381 18.16 -9.02 12.05
CA THR A 381 18.41 -10.22 12.84
C THR A 381 17.91 -10.16 14.29
N VAL A 382 17.55 -8.98 14.79
CA VAL A 382 17.02 -8.77 16.16
C VAL A 382 15.50 -8.73 16.16
N PHE A 383 14.83 -8.57 15.01
CA PHE A 383 13.39 -8.46 14.96
C PHE A 383 12.70 -9.78 15.23
N LYS A 384 11.85 -9.75 16.22
CA LYS A 384 10.80 -10.73 16.44
C LYS A 384 9.46 -10.06 16.13
N PRO A 385 8.46 -10.81 15.62
CA PRO A 385 7.12 -10.28 15.49
C PRO A 385 6.65 -9.64 16.79
N VAL A 386 6.00 -8.48 16.66
CA VAL A 386 5.42 -7.78 17.82
C VAL A 386 4.31 -8.64 18.41
N GLN A 387 4.37 -8.90 19.73
CA GLN A 387 3.31 -9.63 20.44
C GLN A 387 2.55 -8.65 21.31
N VAL A 388 1.23 -8.64 21.15
CA VAL A 388 0.33 -7.80 21.96
C VAL A 388 -0.62 -8.72 22.75
N ASN A 389 -0.56 -8.60 24.09
CA ASN A 389 -1.52 -9.23 24.98
C ASN A 389 -2.68 -8.25 25.20
N LYS A 390 -3.89 -8.60 24.75
CA LYS A 390 -5.09 -7.76 24.91
C LYS A 390 -5.62 -7.67 26.36
N GLU A 391 -4.90 -8.21 27.35
CA GLU A 391 -5.28 -8.09 28.76
C GLU A 391 -4.89 -6.75 29.39
N GLU A 392 -4.08 -5.94 28.75
CA GLU A 392 -3.83 -4.55 29.15
C GLU A 392 -4.88 -3.66 28.49
N GLY A 393 -6.11 -3.69 29.08
CA GLY A 393 -7.21 -2.83 28.65
C GLY A 393 -6.90 -1.35 28.85
N PHE A 394 -7.24 -0.55 27.86
CA PHE A 394 -7.43 0.89 27.99
C PHE A 394 -8.86 1.18 28.47
#